data_59d1d16da7e2ff4711e44adeaec945c9
#
_entry.id   59d1d16da7e2ff4711e44adeaec945c9
#
_cell.length_a   1.000
_cell.length_b   1.000
_cell.length_c   1.000
_cell.angle_alpha   90.00
_cell.angle_beta   90.00
_cell.angle_gamma   90.00
#
_symmetry.space_group_name_H-M   'P 1'
#
loop_
_entity.id
_entity.type
_entity.pdbx_description
1 polymer ?
#
loop_
_entity_poly.entity_id
_entity_poly.type
_entity_poly.pdbx_seq_one_letter_code
_entity_poly.pdbx_strand_id
1 'polypeptide(L)'
;QSSAYGYAQALDGTWSEYKDDTGRILARRSNIRDASDFMGWYMTKTKRRNGISLADTRNQYLAYHEGQTGFARGSYKRKKWLINIAGKVANRSDMYKRQLSRCGRL
;
A
#
# COMPACT_ATOMS: atom_id res chain seq x y z
N GLN A 1 1.09 21.03 -3.90
CA GLN A 1 0.07 20.46 -3.03
C GLN A 1 -0.36 19.09 -3.57
N SER A 2 -0.49 18.11 -2.68
CA SER A 2 -0.83 16.75 -3.06
C SER A 2 -2.31 16.59 -3.37
N SER A 3 -2.64 15.74 -4.35
CA SER A 3 -4.02 15.35 -4.65
C SER A 3 -4.46 14.13 -3.81
N ALA A 4 -3.61 13.64 -2.89
CA ALA A 4 -3.94 12.50 -2.04
C ALA A 4 -5.21 12.77 -1.23
N TYR A 5 -6.12 11.79 -1.22
CA TYR A 5 -7.42 11.95 -0.62
C TYR A 5 -7.99 10.64 -0.12
N GLY A 6 -8.82 10.72 0.91
CA GLY A 6 -9.60 9.60 1.41
C GLY A 6 -8.82 8.63 2.30
N TYR A 7 -9.42 7.48 2.58
CA TYR A 7 -8.86 6.49 3.50
C TYR A 7 -7.49 5.97 3.09
N ALA A 8 -7.28 5.76 1.79
CA ALA A 8 -6.02 5.22 1.27
C ALA A 8 -5.03 6.30 0.87
N GLN A 9 -5.40 7.58 0.95
CA GLN A 9 -4.59 8.72 0.50
C GLN A 9 -4.11 8.55 -0.94
N ALA A 10 -4.99 8.04 -1.80
CA ALA A 10 -4.68 7.82 -3.21
C ALA A 10 -4.65 9.15 -3.97
N LEU A 11 -3.66 9.28 -4.86
CA LEU A 11 -3.54 10.43 -5.75
C LEU A 11 -4.60 10.34 -6.87
N ASP A 12 -4.98 11.51 -7.43
CA ASP A 12 -5.97 11.56 -8.50
C ASP A 12 -5.64 10.63 -9.66
N GLY A 13 -4.41 10.70 -10.15
CA GLY A 13 -3.99 9.90 -11.31
C GLY A 13 -3.99 8.41 -11.03
N THR A 14 -3.52 8.02 -9.85
CA THR A 14 -3.48 6.61 -9.47
C THR A 14 -4.90 6.06 -9.27
N TRP A 15 -5.78 6.86 -8.69
CA TRP A 15 -7.17 6.46 -8.52
C TRP A 15 -7.88 6.30 -9.86
N SER A 16 -7.61 7.19 -10.81
CA SER A 16 -8.15 7.07 -12.17
C SER A 16 -7.68 5.79 -12.85
N GLU A 17 -6.39 5.49 -12.72
CA GLU A 17 -5.82 4.26 -13.25
C GLU A 17 -6.50 3.01 -12.66
N TYR A 18 -6.73 3.02 -11.35
CA TYR A 18 -7.44 1.96 -10.66
C TYR A 18 -8.85 1.75 -11.21
N LYS A 19 -9.60 2.85 -11.36
CA LYS A 19 -10.96 2.76 -11.87
C LYS A 19 -10.99 2.22 -13.31
N ASP A 20 -10.08 2.68 -14.14
CA ASP A 20 -9.99 2.23 -15.53
C ASP A 20 -9.60 0.75 -15.61
N ASP A 21 -8.62 0.34 -14.79
CA ASP A 21 -8.10 -1.02 -14.81
C ASP A 21 -9.12 -2.05 -14.32
N THR A 22 -9.93 -1.67 -13.33
CA THR A 22 -10.87 -2.59 -12.68
C THR A 22 -12.31 -2.44 -13.18
N GLY A 23 -12.60 -1.40 -13.95
CA GLY A 23 -13.96 -1.09 -14.37
C GLY A 23 -14.84 -0.49 -13.28
N ARG A 24 -14.27 -0.18 -12.10
CA ARG A 24 -15.02 0.33 -10.94
C ARG A 24 -15.17 1.85 -11.03
N ILE A 25 -15.84 2.32 -12.07
CA ILE A 25 -15.90 3.76 -12.38
C ILE A 25 -16.61 4.61 -11.33
N LEU A 26 -17.46 3.99 -10.51
CA LEU A 26 -18.18 4.70 -9.44
C LEU A 26 -17.48 4.64 -8.09
N ALA A 27 -16.30 4.01 -8.02
CA ALA A 27 -15.55 3.90 -6.78
C ALA A 27 -15.13 5.29 -6.27
N ARG A 28 -15.22 5.49 -4.95
CA ARG A 28 -14.89 6.76 -4.30
C ARG A 28 -13.83 6.57 -3.23
N ARG A 29 -12.87 7.49 -3.21
CA ARG A 29 -11.78 7.46 -2.23
C ARG A 29 -12.25 7.64 -0.79
N SER A 30 -13.43 8.22 -0.61
CA SER A 30 -14.02 8.43 0.70
C SER A 30 -14.83 7.23 1.20
N ASN A 31 -14.91 6.15 0.42
CA ASN A 31 -15.59 4.92 0.80
C ASN A 31 -14.56 3.89 1.22
N ILE A 32 -14.72 3.34 2.45
CA ILE A 32 -13.71 2.43 3.01
C ILE A 32 -13.57 1.13 2.23
N ARG A 33 -14.65 0.60 1.67
CA ARG A 33 -14.58 -0.63 0.86
C ARG A 33 -13.83 -0.39 -0.44
N ASP A 34 -14.11 0.73 -1.11
CA ASP A 34 -13.44 1.09 -2.33
C ASP A 34 -11.96 1.37 -2.09
N ALA A 35 -11.63 2.06 -0.99
CA ALA A 35 -10.25 2.33 -0.62
C ALA A 35 -9.49 1.04 -0.31
N SER A 36 -10.13 0.09 0.38
CA SER A 36 -9.51 -1.20 0.70
C SER A 36 -9.24 -2.02 -0.55
N ASP A 37 -10.20 -2.05 -1.47
CA ASP A 37 -10.03 -2.73 -2.75
C ASP A 37 -8.89 -2.11 -3.56
N PHE A 38 -8.83 -0.78 -3.57
CA PHE A 38 -7.74 -0.05 -4.21
C PHE A 38 -6.37 -0.45 -3.63
N MET A 39 -6.27 -0.54 -2.31
CA MET A 39 -5.00 -0.90 -1.67
C MET A 39 -4.53 -2.29 -2.10
N GLY A 40 -5.45 -3.25 -2.16
CA GLY A 40 -5.14 -4.60 -2.64
C GLY A 40 -4.68 -4.60 -4.11
N TRP A 41 -5.37 -3.84 -4.94
CA TRP A 41 -5.00 -3.67 -6.34
C TRP A 41 -3.60 -3.06 -6.48
N TYR A 42 -3.33 -2.01 -5.70
CA TYR A 42 -2.04 -1.31 -5.74
C TYR A 42 -0.90 -2.23 -5.28
N MET A 43 -1.10 -2.96 -4.18
CA MET A 43 -0.08 -3.87 -3.65
C MET A 43 0.23 -5.00 -4.63
N THR A 44 -0.79 -5.54 -5.30
CA THR A 44 -0.62 -6.57 -6.32
C THR A 44 0.19 -6.04 -7.50
N LYS A 45 -0.08 -4.81 -7.89
CA LYS A 45 0.66 -4.15 -8.96
C LYS A 45 2.12 -3.91 -8.56
N THR A 46 2.34 -3.50 -7.32
CA THR A 46 3.67 -3.34 -6.74
C THR A 46 4.46 -4.65 -6.76
N LYS A 47 3.81 -5.76 -6.41
CA LYS A 47 4.43 -7.07 -6.48
C LYS A 47 4.91 -7.38 -7.90
N ARG A 48 4.07 -7.15 -8.89
CA ARG A 48 4.45 -7.43 -10.28
C ARG A 48 5.55 -6.51 -10.79
N ARG A 49 5.44 -5.23 -10.47
CA ARG A 49 6.34 -4.20 -11.02
C ARG A 49 7.68 -4.14 -10.30
N ASN A 50 7.65 -4.24 -8.97
CA ASN A 50 8.84 -4.04 -8.14
C ASN A 50 9.39 -5.34 -7.56
N GLY A 51 8.72 -6.47 -7.78
CA GLY A 51 9.17 -7.75 -7.24
C GLY A 51 9.02 -7.87 -5.74
N ILE A 52 8.11 -7.10 -5.12
CA ILE A 52 7.91 -7.10 -3.67
C ILE A 52 6.79 -8.07 -3.31
N SER A 53 7.11 -9.07 -2.50
CA SER A 53 6.10 -10.01 -2.00
C SER A 53 4.98 -9.27 -1.26
N LEU A 54 3.75 -9.76 -1.36
CA LEU A 54 2.63 -9.23 -0.60
C LEU A 54 2.83 -9.42 0.91
N ALA A 55 3.68 -10.37 1.31
CA ALA A 55 4.01 -10.59 2.72
C ALA A 55 5.12 -9.68 3.22
N ASP A 56 5.80 -8.98 2.33
CA ASP A 56 6.89 -8.05 2.68
C ASP A 56 6.29 -6.68 3.04
N THR A 57 5.75 -6.58 4.23
CA THR A 57 5.03 -5.39 4.68
C THR A 57 5.89 -4.14 4.65
N ARG A 58 7.17 -4.26 5.08
CA ARG A 58 8.08 -3.12 5.11
C ARG A 58 8.24 -2.49 3.73
N ASN A 59 8.59 -3.28 2.75
CA ASN A 59 8.82 -2.77 1.40
C ASN A 59 7.53 -2.40 0.68
N GLN A 60 6.43 -3.09 0.96
CA GLN A 60 5.13 -2.69 0.44
C GLN A 60 4.73 -1.31 0.97
N TYR A 61 4.98 -1.05 2.25
CA TYR A 61 4.69 0.26 2.84
C TYR A 61 5.54 1.36 2.20
N LEU A 62 6.84 1.09 2.02
CA LEU A 62 7.74 2.05 1.37
C LEU A 62 7.30 2.36 -0.05
N ALA A 63 6.96 1.33 -0.82
CA ALA A 63 6.51 1.50 -2.20
C ALA A 63 5.17 2.23 -2.26
N TYR A 64 4.30 2.00 -1.29
CA TYR A 64 3.01 2.69 -1.22
C TYR A 64 3.20 4.18 -0.97
N HIS A 65 4.09 4.52 -0.05
CA HIS A 65 4.37 5.92 0.29
C HIS A 65 5.10 6.66 -0.84
N GLU A 66 6.13 6.04 -1.41
CA GLU A 66 7.01 6.70 -2.40
C GLU A 66 6.47 6.60 -3.82
N GLY A 67 5.50 5.72 -4.05
CA GLY A 67 5.09 5.33 -5.39
C GLY A 67 6.03 4.26 -5.96
N GLN A 68 5.54 3.50 -6.92
CA GLN A 68 6.31 2.38 -7.48
C GLN A 68 7.59 2.83 -8.16
N THR A 69 7.53 3.95 -8.90
CA THR A 69 8.71 4.52 -9.55
C THR A 69 9.69 5.09 -8.54
N GLY A 70 9.19 5.82 -7.54
CA GLY A 70 10.03 6.37 -6.47
C GLY A 70 10.74 5.28 -5.70
N PHE A 71 10.04 4.20 -5.37
CA PHE A 71 10.65 3.05 -4.70
C PHE A 71 11.78 2.45 -5.54
N ALA A 72 11.53 2.24 -6.83
CA ALA A 72 12.53 1.68 -7.74
C ALA A 72 13.78 2.55 -7.82
N ARG A 73 13.62 3.86 -7.73
CA ARG A 73 14.73 4.82 -7.70
C ARG A 73 15.42 4.92 -6.35
N GLY A 74 14.86 4.31 -5.32
CA GLY A 74 15.41 4.36 -3.98
C GLY A 74 15.20 5.68 -3.26
N SER A 75 14.15 6.43 -3.59
CA SER A 75 13.89 7.74 -2.98
C SER A 75 13.70 7.65 -1.47
N TYR A 76 13.24 6.50 -0.95
CA TYR A 76 13.05 6.29 0.49
C TYR A 76 14.37 6.28 1.28
N LYS A 77 15.50 6.01 0.61
CA LYS A 77 16.80 5.85 1.30
C LYS A 77 17.24 7.09 2.06
N ARG A 78 16.80 8.25 1.64
CA ARG A 78 17.09 9.52 2.31
C ARG A 78 16.14 9.83 3.46
N LYS A 79 15.09 9.04 3.62
CA LYS A 79 14.01 9.31 4.57
C LYS A 79 14.08 8.32 5.73
N LYS A 80 15.03 8.50 6.63
CA LYS A 80 15.19 7.62 7.79
C LYS A 80 13.91 7.48 8.59
N TRP A 81 13.16 8.58 8.73
CA TRP A 81 11.89 8.58 9.44
C TRP A 81 10.89 7.61 8.78
N LEU A 82 10.88 7.57 7.46
CA LEU A 82 9.97 6.68 6.72
C LEU A 82 10.40 5.21 6.88
N ILE A 83 11.71 4.94 6.80
CA ILE A 83 12.23 3.60 7.00
C ILE A 83 11.89 3.10 8.40
N ASN A 84 12.01 3.97 9.40
CA ASN A 84 11.66 3.63 10.79
C ASN A 84 10.18 3.30 10.94
N ILE A 85 9.32 4.11 10.34
CA ILE A 85 7.87 3.85 10.36
C ILE A 85 7.54 2.54 9.66
N ALA A 86 8.13 2.30 8.48
CA ALA A 86 7.91 1.07 7.73
C ALA A 86 8.30 -0.17 8.55
N GLY A 87 9.41 -0.08 9.29
CA GLY A 87 9.84 -1.15 10.18
C GLY A 87 8.84 -1.41 11.31
N LYS A 88 8.30 -0.34 11.91
CA LYS A 88 7.28 -0.47 12.96
C LYS A 88 6.00 -1.10 12.44
N VAL A 89 5.57 -0.69 11.25
CA VAL A 89 4.37 -1.25 10.62
C VAL A 89 4.57 -2.74 10.35
N ALA A 90 5.74 -3.14 9.85
CA ALA A 90 6.05 -4.54 9.59
C ALA A 90 6.06 -5.36 10.88
N ASN A 91 6.67 -4.85 11.95
CA ASN A 91 6.69 -5.54 13.23
C ASN A 91 5.30 -5.73 13.81
N ARG A 92 4.45 -4.73 13.70
CA ARG A 92 3.07 -4.82 14.17
C ARG A 92 2.25 -5.81 13.34
N SER A 93 2.45 -5.82 12.03
CA SER A 93 1.81 -6.78 11.14
C SER A 93 2.18 -8.21 11.52
N ASP A 94 3.47 -8.46 11.79
CA ASP A 94 3.94 -9.79 12.22
C ASP A 94 3.32 -10.20 13.55
N MET A 95 3.21 -9.25 14.49
CA MET A 95 2.58 -9.50 15.78
C MET A 95 1.11 -9.93 15.60
N TYR A 96 0.36 -9.24 14.75
CA TYR A 96 -1.03 -9.59 14.49
C TYR A 96 -1.16 -10.97 13.84
N LYS A 97 -0.29 -11.30 12.90
CA LYS A 97 -0.27 -12.63 12.29
C LYS A 97 -0.06 -13.73 13.32
N ARG A 98 0.87 -13.53 14.25
CA ARG A 98 1.13 -14.50 15.33
C ARG A 98 -0.08 -14.65 16.24
N GLN A 99 -0.75 -13.55 16.57
CA GLN A 99 -1.94 -13.60 17.42
C GLN A 99 -3.08 -14.36 16.73
N LEU A 100 -3.31 -14.08 15.46
CA LEU A 100 -4.35 -14.78 14.68
C LEU A 100 -4.04 -16.27 14.56
N SER A 101 -2.79 -16.62 14.33
CA SER A 101 -2.37 -18.01 14.27
C SER A 101 -2.64 -18.76 15.58
N ARG A 102 -2.35 -18.09 16.71
CA ARG A 102 -2.62 -18.67 18.04
C ARG A 102 -4.11 -18.88 18.31
N CYS A 103 -4.95 -18.06 17.71
CA CYS A 103 -6.39 -18.23 17.82
C CYS A 103 -6.94 -19.33 16.93
N GLY A 104 -6.11 -19.94 16.10
CA GLY A 104 -6.53 -21.01 15.19
C GLY A 104 -7.50 -20.56 14.12
N ARG A 105 -7.42 -19.29 13.72
CA ARG A 105 -8.37 -18.72 12.76
C ARG A 105 -7.82 -18.59 11.35
N LEU A 106 -6.58 -18.93 11.15
CA LEU A 106 -5.95 -18.82 9.83
C LEU A 106 -5.74 -20.19 9.21
#